data_2d9789edcd7d2ba26b83a55b2b8e72f5
#
_entry.id   2d9789edcd7d2ba26b83a55b2b8e72f5
#
_cell.length_a   1.000
_cell.length_b   1.000
_cell.length_c   1.000
_cell.angle_alpha   90.00
_cell.angle_beta   90.00
_cell.angle_gamma   90.00
#
_symmetry.space_group_name_H-M   'P 1'
#
loop_
_entity.id
_entity.type
_entity.pdbx_description
1 polymer ?
#
loop_
_entity_poly.entity_id
_entity_poly.type
_entity_poly.pdbx_seq_one_letter_code
_entity_poly.pdbx_strand_id
1 'polypeptide(L)'
;LSRGNPEVEAVLNRNIDYMSGPEWLAREVLKDRWVMAVAGTHGKTTTTAMLLWILEQAGFDAGYLVGGVPRDFPVSARLGRSDFFVIEADEYDSAFFDKRSKFIHYRPRTLILNNLEFDHADIFDSVEAIERQVHHLVRTVPSQGLIIRPALDPHLDNALALGRWTPIQDTAVGSEISRTADWRAELLAEDGSRFMVIHHEQPVATLSWSLTGQHNVRNALAAIAAARHVGVTPDHAVAALCRFSGVKRRMELLADIDGVRVYDDFAHHPTAIATTLEGLRRRVGDEPILALIEPRSNTMKQGVHRDRLLASAERADRVFWANLNGMDWLDTLVAGAGANGRHWIGRSVDELIGLVRDNLSRPCHIVIMSNGGFAGIHGQLVAELQRRSGQEPGPLEP
;
A
#
# COMPACT_ATOMS: atom_id res chain seq x y z
N LEU A 1 -14.81 9.83 16.93
CA LEU A 1 -15.82 9.90 17.97
C LEU A 1 -17.13 9.37 17.42
N SER A 2 -17.99 8.78 18.26
CA SER A 2 -19.29 8.22 17.90
C SER A 2 -20.39 8.77 18.83
N ARG A 3 -21.67 8.53 18.46
CA ARG A 3 -22.82 8.82 19.33
C ARG A 3 -22.64 8.09 20.67
N GLY A 4 -23.10 8.74 21.75
CA GLY A 4 -22.88 8.30 23.13
C GLY A 4 -21.58 8.79 23.76
N ASN A 5 -20.64 9.35 22.99
CA ASN A 5 -19.49 10.04 23.56
C ASN A 5 -19.95 11.38 24.18
N PRO A 6 -19.58 11.70 25.43
CA PRO A 6 -20.09 12.90 26.13
C PRO A 6 -19.81 14.23 25.40
N GLU A 7 -18.66 14.33 24.73
CA GLU A 7 -18.30 15.54 23.97
C GLU A 7 -19.19 15.69 22.73
N VAL A 8 -19.44 14.59 22.01
CA VAL A 8 -20.35 14.58 20.85
C VAL A 8 -21.76 14.98 21.28
N GLU A 9 -22.27 14.38 22.36
CA GLU A 9 -23.62 14.72 22.88
C GLU A 9 -23.69 16.17 23.35
N ALA A 10 -22.62 16.71 23.97
CA ALA A 10 -22.56 18.11 24.37
C ALA A 10 -22.58 19.08 23.17
N VAL A 11 -21.87 18.77 22.09
CA VAL A 11 -21.86 19.53 20.83
C VAL A 11 -23.28 19.56 20.24
N LEU A 12 -23.91 18.39 20.10
CA LEU A 12 -25.26 18.26 19.53
C LEU A 12 -26.33 18.96 20.41
N ASN A 13 -26.29 18.76 21.71
CA ASN A 13 -27.27 19.36 22.66
C ASN A 13 -27.17 20.89 22.70
N ARG A 14 -25.98 21.45 22.46
CA ARG A 14 -25.76 22.91 22.47
C ARG A 14 -25.88 23.53 21.09
N ASN A 15 -26.17 22.74 20.06
CA ASN A 15 -26.22 23.16 18.65
C ASN A 15 -24.96 23.92 18.20
N ILE A 16 -23.77 23.39 18.60
CA ILE A 16 -22.49 23.95 18.21
C ILE A 16 -22.20 23.48 16.78
N ASP A 17 -21.71 24.38 15.92
CA ASP A 17 -21.28 24.02 14.56
C ASP A 17 -20.13 22.99 14.60
N TYR A 18 -20.22 22.01 13.72
CA TYR A 18 -19.20 20.98 13.58
C TYR A 18 -19.02 20.56 12.12
N MET A 19 -17.85 20.05 11.82
CA MET A 19 -17.52 19.49 10.50
C MET A 19 -16.56 18.31 10.63
N SER A 20 -16.45 17.49 9.58
CA SER A 20 -15.48 16.41 9.54
C SER A 20 -14.07 16.93 9.26
N GLY A 21 -13.04 16.16 9.69
CA GLY A 21 -11.65 16.46 9.37
C GLY A 21 -11.40 16.56 7.86
N PRO A 22 -11.88 15.62 7.02
CA PRO A 22 -11.79 15.72 5.56
C PRO A 22 -12.47 16.96 4.97
N GLU A 23 -13.61 17.37 5.52
CA GLU A 23 -14.29 18.59 5.09
C GLU A 23 -13.50 19.85 5.47
N TRP A 24 -12.98 19.91 6.69
CA TRP A 24 -12.11 21.00 7.14
C TRP A 24 -10.87 21.12 6.23
N LEU A 25 -10.19 19.99 5.97
CA LEU A 25 -9.03 19.94 5.09
C LEU A 25 -9.38 20.49 3.68
N ALA A 26 -10.54 20.09 3.15
CA ALA A 26 -11.00 20.56 1.85
C ALA A 26 -11.23 22.07 1.80
N ARG A 27 -11.79 22.65 2.87
CA ARG A 27 -12.14 24.08 2.96
C ARG A 27 -10.92 24.97 3.21
N GLU A 28 -10.03 24.54 4.11
CA GLU A 28 -8.94 25.38 4.61
C GLU A 28 -7.61 25.16 3.91
N VAL A 29 -7.39 23.96 3.33
CA VAL A 29 -6.10 23.61 2.74
C VAL A 29 -6.19 23.33 1.24
N LEU A 30 -7.21 22.61 0.78
CA LEU A 30 -7.26 22.13 -0.61
C LEU A 30 -8.01 23.05 -1.56
N LYS A 31 -8.79 24.01 -1.07
CA LYS A 31 -9.76 24.82 -1.84
C LYS A 31 -9.17 25.46 -3.09
N ASP A 32 -8.01 26.05 -3.00
CA ASP A 32 -7.37 26.80 -4.09
C ASP A 32 -6.17 26.06 -4.69
N ARG A 33 -6.07 24.73 -4.43
CA ARG A 33 -4.95 23.91 -4.87
C ARG A 33 -5.33 22.97 -6.01
N TRP A 34 -4.34 22.61 -6.79
CA TRP A 34 -4.43 21.48 -7.70
C TRP A 34 -4.22 20.18 -6.90
N VAL A 35 -5.32 19.56 -6.52
CA VAL A 35 -5.28 18.32 -5.74
C VAL A 35 -5.01 17.14 -6.65
N MET A 36 -3.98 16.36 -6.28
CA MET A 36 -3.60 15.09 -6.89
C MET A 36 -3.87 13.98 -5.88
N ALA A 37 -4.93 13.21 -6.09
CA ALA A 37 -5.37 12.18 -5.14
C ALA A 37 -5.00 10.77 -5.62
N VAL A 38 -4.59 9.92 -4.68
CA VAL A 38 -4.30 8.51 -4.94
C VAL A 38 -5.26 7.65 -4.14
N ALA A 39 -6.20 7.01 -4.84
CA ALA A 39 -7.21 6.12 -4.28
C ALA A 39 -6.99 4.66 -4.73
N GLY A 40 -7.70 3.73 -4.10
CA GLY A 40 -7.65 2.30 -4.39
C GLY A 40 -7.43 1.47 -3.15
N THR A 41 -7.62 0.16 -3.22
CA THR A 41 -7.48 -0.73 -2.07
C THR A 41 -6.01 -0.87 -1.64
N HIS A 42 -5.11 -1.08 -2.60
CA HIS A 42 -3.68 -1.32 -2.34
C HIS A 42 -2.78 -0.30 -3.03
N GLY A 43 -1.58 -0.09 -2.48
CA GLY A 43 -0.54 0.74 -3.09
C GLY A 43 -0.69 2.25 -2.91
N LYS A 44 -1.77 2.74 -2.28
CA LYS A 44 -2.04 4.18 -2.06
C LYS A 44 -0.80 4.94 -1.55
N THR A 45 -0.30 4.54 -0.40
CA THR A 45 0.84 5.21 0.29
C THR A 45 2.10 5.24 -0.58
N THR A 46 2.44 4.11 -1.19
CA THR A 46 3.64 4.00 -2.04
C THR A 46 3.52 4.87 -3.30
N THR A 47 2.36 4.83 -3.97
CA THR A 47 2.11 5.67 -5.16
C THR A 47 2.11 7.16 -4.82
N THR A 48 1.50 7.54 -3.68
CA THR A 48 1.50 8.92 -3.18
C THR A 48 2.93 9.39 -2.91
N ALA A 49 3.75 8.55 -2.25
CA ALA A 49 5.15 8.87 -1.98
C ALA A 49 6.00 8.97 -3.27
N MET A 50 5.79 8.07 -4.24
CA MET A 50 6.45 8.14 -5.55
C MET A 50 6.10 9.43 -6.31
N LEU A 51 4.81 9.77 -6.37
CA LEU A 51 4.35 11.00 -7.02
C LEU A 51 4.94 12.24 -6.34
N LEU A 52 4.89 12.27 -5.01
CA LEU A 52 5.47 13.35 -4.23
C LEU A 52 6.97 13.50 -4.49
N TRP A 53 7.71 12.39 -4.51
CA TRP A 53 9.15 12.39 -4.79
C TRP A 53 9.47 12.92 -6.20
N ILE A 54 8.70 12.52 -7.21
CA ILE A 54 8.85 13.04 -8.57
C ILE A 54 8.66 14.57 -8.59
N LEU A 55 7.63 15.09 -7.93
CA LEU A 55 7.36 16.52 -7.86
C LEU A 55 8.47 17.28 -7.13
N GLU A 56 8.97 16.75 -6.03
CA GLU A 56 10.09 17.33 -5.26
C GLU A 56 11.37 17.41 -6.13
N GLN A 57 11.69 16.34 -6.85
CA GLN A 57 12.86 16.30 -7.75
C GLN A 57 12.70 17.21 -8.99
N ALA A 58 11.46 17.52 -9.37
CA ALA A 58 11.16 18.49 -10.42
C ALA A 58 11.11 19.94 -9.92
N GLY A 59 11.38 20.19 -8.63
CA GLY A 59 11.42 21.52 -8.03
C GLY A 59 10.07 22.09 -7.59
N PHE A 60 9.01 21.26 -7.59
CA PHE A 60 7.72 21.64 -7.03
C PHE A 60 7.74 21.45 -5.51
N ASP A 61 7.58 22.51 -4.75
CA ASP A 61 7.39 22.44 -3.29
C ASP A 61 5.92 22.13 -2.96
N ALA A 62 5.48 20.89 -3.32
CA ALA A 62 4.09 20.48 -3.18
C ALA A 62 3.70 20.30 -1.71
N GLY A 63 2.46 20.66 -1.38
CA GLY A 63 1.83 20.23 -0.14
C GLY A 63 1.47 18.74 -0.22
N TYR A 64 1.36 18.07 0.93
CA TYR A 64 0.99 16.67 0.95
C TYR A 64 0.42 16.18 2.27
N LEU A 65 -0.35 15.07 2.17
CA LEU A 65 -0.78 14.24 3.29
C LEU A 65 -0.70 12.76 2.87
N VAL A 66 0.20 12.02 3.52
CA VAL A 66 0.47 10.59 3.24
C VAL A 66 0.19 9.78 4.48
N GLY A 67 -0.48 8.62 4.35
CA GLY A 67 -0.83 7.74 5.47
C GLY A 67 0.33 6.94 6.06
N GLY A 68 1.51 6.97 5.43
CA GLY A 68 2.74 6.33 5.90
C GLY A 68 3.89 7.32 6.01
N VAL A 69 5.10 6.82 6.20
CA VAL A 69 6.32 7.64 6.31
C VAL A 69 7.22 7.36 5.10
N PRO A 70 7.21 8.23 4.06
CA PRO A 70 8.17 8.11 2.97
C PRO A 70 9.59 8.34 3.49
N ARG A 71 10.56 7.53 3.05
CA ARG A 71 11.94 7.62 3.56
C ARG A 71 12.65 8.90 3.13
N ASP A 72 12.23 9.46 2.00
CA ASP A 72 12.82 10.67 1.42
C ASP A 72 12.26 11.96 2.02
N PHE A 73 11.34 11.87 3.00
CA PHE A 73 10.68 13.02 3.64
C PHE A 73 10.69 12.88 5.16
N PRO A 74 10.93 14.00 5.90
CA PRO A 74 11.05 13.96 7.35
C PRO A 74 9.70 13.77 8.07
N VAL A 75 8.59 14.08 7.39
CA VAL A 75 7.23 14.05 7.95
C VAL A 75 6.23 13.49 6.96
N SER A 76 5.05 13.07 7.45
CA SER A 76 3.96 12.54 6.61
C SER A 76 2.99 13.61 6.08
N ALA A 77 3.15 14.88 6.50
CA ALA A 77 2.31 15.98 6.04
C ALA A 77 3.08 17.30 5.99
N ARG A 78 2.81 18.12 4.96
CA ARG A 78 3.41 19.43 4.75
C ARG A 78 2.43 20.31 3.95
N LEU A 79 2.34 21.60 4.26
CA LEU A 79 1.52 22.51 3.47
C LEU A 79 2.11 22.80 2.09
N GLY A 80 3.45 22.86 1.97
CA GLY A 80 4.11 23.24 0.73
C GLY A 80 3.84 24.70 0.34
N ARG A 81 4.52 25.19 -0.71
CA ARG A 81 4.39 26.59 -1.20
C ARG A 81 3.84 26.67 -2.62
N SER A 82 3.79 25.54 -3.35
CA SER A 82 3.22 25.50 -4.69
C SER A 82 1.69 25.32 -4.66
N ASP A 83 1.05 25.49 -5.81
CA ASP A 83 -0.38 25.24 -5.97
C ASP A 83 -0.75 23.75 -5.94
N PHE A 84 0.23 22.86 -5.96
CA PHE A 84 -0.01 21.41 -5.97
C PHE A 84 -0.14 20.85 -4.56
N PHE A 85 -1.07 19.90 -4.40
CA PHE A 85 -1.23 19.13 -3.17
C PHE A 85 -1.46 17.66 -3.48
N VAL A 86 -0.57 16.79 -2.98
CA VAL A 86 -0.67 15.33 -3.16
C VAL A 86 -1.30 14.72 -1.91
N ILE A 87 -2.36 13.94 -2.08
CA ILE A 87 -3.10 13.36 -0.95
C ILE A 87 -3.38 11.87 -1.16
N GLU A 88 -3.13 11.09 -0.13
CA GLU A 88 -3.61 9.72 -0.05
C GLU A 88 -5.12 9.73 0.21
N ALA A 89 -5.88 9.15 -0.71
CA ALA A 89 -7.33 9.21 -0.74
C ALA A 89 -7.94 7.87 -0.28
N ASP A 90 -8.16 7.78 1.02
CA ASP A 90 -8.64 6.59 1.69
C ASP A 90 -10.18 6.46 1.60
N GLU A 91 -10.67 5.23 1.45
CA GLU A 91 -12.09 4.89 1.29
C GLU A 91 -12.91 4.90 2.59
N TYR A 92 -12.28 4.99 3.77
CA TYR A 92 -12.98 5.05 5.04
C TYR A 92 -13.98 6.21 5.13
N ASP A 93 -15.05 6.02 5.90
CA ASP A 93 -16.04 7.06 6.16
C ASP A 93 -15.44 8.30 6.85
N SER A 94 -16.06 9.45 6.61
CA SER A 94 -15.55 10.76 7.05
C SER A 94 -15.74 11.02 8.54
N ALA A 95 -16.94 10.71 9.06
CA ALA A 95 -17.32 10.97 10.45
C ALA A 95 -18.57 10.16 10.85
N PHE A 96 -18.94 10.21 12.14
CA PHE A 96 -20.18 9.55 12.63
C PHE A 96 -21.46 10.09 11.95
N PHE A 97 -21.45 11.34 11.52
CA PHE A 97 -22.55 12.02 10.84
C PHE A 97 -22.43 12.08 9.31
N ASP A 98 -21.27 11.74 8.76
CA ASP A 98 -21.01 11.66 7.32
C ASP A 98 -20.39 10.31 6.98
N LYS A 99 -21.20 9.41 6.44
CA LYS A 99 -20.82 8.03 6.10
C LYS A 99 -20.27 7.90 4.68
N ARG A 100 -20.09 9.01 3.95
CA ARG A 100 -19.38 9.02 2.69
C ARG A 100 -17.88 8.86 2.93
N SER A 101 -17.20 8.23 1.98
CA SER A 101 -15.74 8.09 2.04
C SER A 101 -15.04 9.45 2.07
N LYS A 102 -13.95 9.56 2.83
CA LYS A 102 -13.16 10.80 3.02
C LYS A 102 -12.78 11.48 1.71
N PHE A 103 -12.42 10.70 0.71
CA PHE A 103 -11.91 11.19 -0.56
C PHE A 103 -12.92 12.04 -1.36
N ILE A 104 -14.23 11.93 -1.09
CA ILE A 104 -15.26 12.73 -1.77
C ILE A 104 -15.08 14.23 -1.49
N HIS A 105 -14.52 14.56 -0.33
CA HIS A 105 -14.25 15.95 0.04
C HIS A 105 -13.08 16.57 -0.71
N TYR A 106 -12.14 15.76 -1.23
CA TYR A 106 -10.84 16.24 -1.76
C TYR A 106 -10.91 16.86 -3.15
N ARG A 107 -11.95 16.55 -3.96
CA ARG A 107 -12.20 17.12 -5.30
C ARG A 107 -10.95 17.19 -6.18
N PRO A 108 -10.29 16.07 -6.48
CA PRO A 108 -9.01 16.08 -7.19
C PRO A 108 -9.18 16.53 -8.65
N ARG A 109 -8.14 17.21 -9.18
CA ARG A 109 -7.98 17.46 -10.61
C ARG A 109 -7.18 16.35 -11.30
N THR A 110 -6.30 15.68 -10.56
CA THR A 110 -5.60 14.47 -11.00
C THR A 110 -5.97 13.35 -10.04
N LEU A 111 -6.56 12.29 -10.53
CA LEU A 111 -6.97 11.14 -9.73
C LEU A 111 -6.27 9.88 -10.21
N ILE A 112 -5.55 9.21 -9.31
CA ILE A 112 -5.06 7.85 -9.52
C ILE A 112 -6.03 6.89 -8.84
N LEU A 113 -6.51 5.89 -9.58
CA LEU A 113 -7.25 4.73 -9.09
C LEU A 113 -6.35 3.50 -9.26
N ASN A 114 -5.67 3.06 -8.19
CA ASN A 114 -4.67 2.01 -8.30
C ASN A 114 -5.27 0.63 -8.60
N ASN A 115 -6.32 0.28 -7.89
CA ASN A 115 -7.02 -1.01 -7.97
C ASN A 115 -8.27 -0.96 -7.08
N LEU A 116 -9.16 -1.93 -7.26
CA LEU A 116 -10.34 -2.06 -6.40
C LEU A 116 -10.60 -3.52 -6.06
N GLU A 117 -10.56 -3.84 -4.77
CA GLU A 117 -10.90 -5.15 -4.22
C GLU A 117 -11.81 -4.98 -3.00
N PHE A 118 -12.47 -6.07 -2.58
CA PHE A 118 -13.24 -6.07 -1.34
C PHE A 118 -12.32 -6.05 -0.13
N ASP A 119 -12.36 -4.98 0.62
CA ASP A 119 -11.70 -4.80 1.93
C ASP A 119 -12.62 -3.96 2.85
N HIS A 120 -12.20 -3.75 4.09
CA HIS A 120 -12.96 -2.95 5.06
C HIS A 120 -14.39 -3.47 5.29
N ALA A 121 -14.53 -4.79 5.53
CA ALA A 121 -15.81 -5.44 5.81
C ALA A 121 -16.52 -4.93 7.09
N ASP A 122 -15.86 -4.10 7.88
CA ASP A 122 -16.42 -3.38 9.03
C ASP A 122 -17.25 -2.17 8.64
N ILE A 123 -17.12 -1.65 7.42
CA ILE A 123 -17.86 -0.48 6.91
C ILE A 123 -18.52 -0.70 5.54
N PHE A 124 -18.14 -1.73 4.80
CA PHE A 124 -18.72 -2.07 3.51
C PHE A 124 -19.25 -3.51 3.50
N ASP A 125 -20.50 -3.68 3.10
CA ASP A 125 -21.15 -4.99 3.02
C ASP A 125 -20.75 -5.77 1.77
N SER A 126 -20.26 -5.08 0.72
CA SER A 126 -19.90 -5.71 -0.55
C SER A 126 -18.94 -4.83 -1.37
N VAL A 127 -18.31 -5.42 -2.40
CA VAL A 127 -17.45 -4.68 -3.33
C VAL A 127 -18.23 -3.61 -4.12
N GLU A 128 -19.49 -3.87 -4.46
CA GLU A 128 -20.36 -2.91 -5.14
C GLU A 128 -20.62 -1.66 -4.27
N ALA A 129 -20.59 -1.81 -2.94
CA ALA A 129 -20.66 -0.65 -2.04
C ALA A 129 -19.41 0.23 -2.18
N ILE A 130 -18.23 -0.38 -2.33
CA ILE A 130 -16.97 0.33 -2.57
C ILE A 130 -16.96 0.95 -3.98
N GLU A 131 -17.41 0.22 -5.02
CA GLU A 131 -17.57 0.73 -6.39
C GLU A 131 -18.42 2.01 -6.43
N ARG A 132 -19.53 2.05 -5.67
CA ARG A 132 -20.38 3.26 -5.54
C ARG A 132 -19.64 4.42 -4.88
N GLN A 133 -18.82 4.18 -3.86
CA GLN A 133 -18.03 5.24 -3.24
C GLN A 133 -16.96 5.77 -4.20
N VAL A 134 -16.28 4.89 -4.93
CA VAL A 134 -15.32 5.28 -5.98
C VAL A 134 -16.02 6.08 -7.07
N HIS A 135 -17.23 5.68 -7.49
CA HIS A 135 -18.03 6.47 -8.43
C HIS A 135 -18.36 7.87 -7.89
N HIS A 136 -18.68 7.99 -6.59
CA HIS A 136 -18.88 9.31 -5.97
C HIS A 136 -17.61 10.18 -6.04
N LEU A 137 -16.43 9.59 -5.87
CA LEU A 137 -15.16 10.31 -6.08
C LEU A 137 -14.99 10.72 -7.54
N VAL A 138 -15.20 9.82 -8.50
CA VAL A 138 -15.11 10.08 -9.95
C VAL A 138 -15.98 11.28 -10.36
N ARG A 139 -17.18 11.40 -9.79
CA ARG A 139 -18.10 12.54 -10.03
C ARG A 139 -17.57 13.89 -9.55
N THR A 140 -16.55 13.91 -8.70
CA THR A 140 -15.94 15.16 -8.19
C THR A 140 -14.78 15.63 -9.04
N VAL A 141 -14.28 14.79 -9.96
CA VAL A 141 -13.16 15.13 -10.86
C VAL A 141 -13.68 15.99 -12.01
N PRO A 142 -13.12 17.20 -12.26
CA PRO A 142 -13.59 18.07 -13.32
C PRO A 142 -13.29 17.50 -14.71
N SER A 143 -14.06 17.91 -15.74
CA SER A 143 -13.87 17.46 -17.12
C SER A 143 -12.50 17.83 -17.73
N GLN A 144 -11.83 18.82 -17.17
CA GLN A 144 -10.46 19.24 -17.53
C GLN A 144 -9.38 18.53 -16.67
N GLY A 145 -9.80 17.62 -15.81
CA GLY A 145 -8.91 16.79 -14.99
C GLY A 145 -8.43 15.56 -15.74
N LEU A 146 -7.83 14.64 -15.00
CA LEU A 146 -7.36 13.34 -15.49
C LEU A 146 -7.59 12.25 -14.47
N ILE A 147 -8.09 11.11 -14.93
CA ILE A 147 -8.13 9.86 -14.16
C ILE A 147 -7.09 8.89 -14.73
N ILE A 148 -6.27 8.32 -13.89
CA ILE A 148 -5.26 7.32 -14.25
C ILE A 148 -5.63 6.01 -13.55
N ARG A 149 -5.66 4.90 -14.30
CA ARG A 149 -6.06 3.60 -13.78
C ARG A 149 -5.31 2.44 -14.46
N PRO A 150 -5.29 1.24 -13.88
CA PRO A 150 -4.88 0.05 -14.62
C PRO A 150 -5.88 -0.26 -15.75
N ALA A 151 -5.36 -0.72 -16.89
CA ALA A 151 -6.18 -1.08 -18.05
C ALA A 151 -7.16 -2.22 -17.80
N LEU A 152 -6.85 -3.09 -16.82
CA LEU A 152 -7.66 -4.25 -16.46
C LEU A 152 -7.95 -4.25 -14.95
N ASP A 153 -9.10 -3.74 -14.60
CA ASP A 153 -9.67 -3.87 -13.26
C ASP A 153 -11.21 -3.83 -13.41
N PRO A 154 -11.89 -4.97 -13.33
CA PRO A 154 -13.34 -5.04 -13.57
C PRO A 154 -14.15 -4.22 -12.57
N HIS A 155 -13.68 -4.04 -11.34
CA HIS A 155 -14.38 -3.24 -10.34
C HIS A 155 -14.25 -1.74 -10.63
N LEU A 156 -13.09 -1.31 -11.11
CA LEU A 156 -12.93 0.06 -11.62
C LEU A 156 -13.76 0.30 -12.89
N ASP A 157 -13.83 -0.69 -13.79
CA ASP A 157 -14.69 -0.62 -14.97
C ASP A 157 -16.17 -0.43 -14.57
N ASN A 158 -16.65 -1.20 -13.57
CA ASN A 158 -18.01 -1.06 -13.05
C ASN A 158 -18.24 0.34 -12.45
N ALA A 159 -17.33 0.83 -11.61
CA ALA A 159 -17.43 2.16 -11.01
C ALA A 159 -17.48 3.30 -12.06
N LEU A 160 -16.66 3.19 -13.11
CA LEU A 160 -16.59 4.15 -14.21
C LEU A 160 -17.78 4.04 -15.19
N ALA A 161 -18.37 2.86 -15.34
CA ALA A 161 -19.56 2.64 -16.15
C ALA A 161 -20.82 3.32 -15.58
N LEU A 162 -20.85 3.59 -14.27
CA LEU A 162 -21.92 4.38 -13.63
C LEU A 162 -21.95 5.86 -14.12
N GLY A 163 -20.89 6.30 -14.77
CA GLY A 163 -20.75 7.63 -15.38
C GLY A 163 -19.36 8.22 -15.18
N ARG A 164 -18.85 8.83 -16.24
CA ARG A 164 -17.55 9.52 -16.25
C ARG A 164 -17.61 10.74 -17.16
N TRP A 165 -16.91 11.79 -16.80
CA TRP A 165 -16.91 13.07 -17.52
C TRP A 165 -15.48 13.59 -17.76
N THR A 166 -14.49 12.88 -17.26
CA THR A 166 -13.07 13.24 -17.22
C THR A 166 -12.29 12.28 -18.13
N PRO A 167 -11.28 12.75 -18.88
CA PRO A 167 -10.36 11.89 -19.62
C PRO A 167 -9.71 10.83 -18.72
N ILE A 168 -9.49 9.66 -19.30
CA ILE A 168 -8.83 8.53 -18.63
C ILE A 168 -7.54 8.22 -19.37
N GLN A 169 -6.48 7.88 -18.62
CA GLN A 169 -5.28 7.22 -19.12
C GLN A 169 -5.13 5.88 -18.43
N ASP A 170 -4.92 4.86 -19.26
CA ASP A 170 -4.73 3.49 -18.80
C ASP A 170 -3.23 3.16 -18.60
N THR A 171 -2.92 2.38 -17.55
CA THR A 171 -1.59 1.85 -17.29
C THR A 171 -1.57 0.34 -17.40
N ALA A 172 -0.47 -0.26 -17.88
CA ALA A 172 -0.34 -1.72 -17.98
C ALA A 172 1.11 -2.18 -17.79
N VAL A 173 1.27 -3.41 -17.27
CA VAL A 173 2.56 -4.09 -17.12
C VAL A 173 2.52 -5.42 -17.88
N GLY A 174 3.52 -5.68 -18.73
CA GLY A 174 3.62 -6.93 -19.53
C GLY A 174 3.14 -6.79 -20.97
N SER A 175 3.15 -7.88 -21.75
CA SER A 175 3.18 -7.83 -23.21
C SER A 175 1.85 -7.96 -23.95
N GLU A 176 0.85 -8.67 -23.41
CA GLU A 176 -0.28 -9.08 -24.27
C GLU A 176 -1.52 -8.19 -24.21
N ILE A 177 -1.83 -7.66 -23.04
CA ILE A 177 -3.04 -6.85 -22.82
C ILE A 177 -2.73 -5.36 -22.92
N SER A 178 -1.47 -5.02 -22.95
CA SER A 178 -0.93 -3.68 -22.78
C SER A 178 -0.80 -2.85 -24.06
N ARG A 179 -1.03 -3.40 -25.24
CA ARG A 179 -0.75 -2.69 -26.50
C ARG A 179 -1.61 -1.45 -26.75
N THR A 180 -2.72 -1.32 -26.03
CA THR A 180 -3.62 -0.15 -26.14
C THR A 180 -3.57 0.81 -24.97
N ALA A 181 -2.81 0.49 -23.90
CA ALA A 181 -2.67 1.36 -22.75
C ALA A 181 -1.77 2.57 -23.05
N ASP A 182 -2.12 3.74 -22.54
CA ASP A 182 -1.35 4.98 -22.71
C ASP A 182 0.06 4.88 -22.11
N TRP A 183 0.16 4.22 -20.97
CA TRP A 183 1.39 4.00 -20.24
C TRP A 183 1.65 2.51 -20.03
N ARG A 184 2.84 2.07 -20.42
CA ARG A 184 3.23 0.67 -20.29
C ARG A 184 4.58 0.50 -19.61
N ALA A 185 4.76 -0.64 -18.93
CA ALA A 185 6.07 -1.09 -18.48
C ALA A 185 6.38 -2.45 -19.09
N GLU A 186 7.55 -2.54 -19.73
CA GLU A 186 8.16 -3.79 -20.18
C GLU A 186 9.24 -4.19 -19.18
N LEU A 187 9.06 -5.35 -18.54
CA LEU A 187 9.99 -5.83 -17.52
C LEU A 187 11.31 -6.26 -18.16
N LEU A 188 12.42 -5.73 -17.68
CA LEU A 188 13.78 -6.11 -18.02
C LEU A 188 14.43 -6.98 -16.91
N ALA A 189 13.80 -7.02 -15.73
CA ALA A 189 14.07 -7.95 -14.65
C ALA A 189 12.74 -8.46 -14.09
N GLU A 190 12.64 -9.77 -13.88
CA GLU A 190 11.39 -10.43 -13.49
C GLU A 190 10.86 -9.98 -12.13
N ASP A 191 11.76 -9.58 -11.22
CA ASP A 191 11.43 -9.06 -9.90
C ASP A 191 10.87 -7.64 -9.92
N GLY A 192 10.79 -6.97 -11.10
CA GLY A 192 10.33 -5.60 -11.24
C GLY A 192 11.35 -4.52 -10.84
N SER A 193 12.59 -4.90 -10.54
CA SER A 193 13.65 -3.94 -10.18
C SER A 193 14.19 -3.14 -11.37
N ARG A 194 13.89 -3.59 -12.60
CA ARG A 194 14.30 -2.92 -13.82
C ARG A 194 13.26 -3.10 -14.91
N PHE A 195 12.83 -2.01 -15.52
CA PHE A 195 11.82 -2.03 -16.59
C PHE A 195 11.93 -0.80 -17.50
N MET A 196 11.49 -0.94 -18.75
CA MET A 196 11.33 0.14 -19.70
C MET A 196 9.97 0.79 -19.52
N VAL A 197 9.92 2.12 -19.35
CA VAL A 197 8.68 2.91 -19.39
C VAL A 197 8.39 3.29 -20.85
N ILE A 198 7.14 3.07 -21.27
CA ILE A 198 6.65 3.36 -22.63
C ILE A 198 5.40 4.23 -22.51
N HIS A 199 5.37 5.30 -23.31
CA HIS A 199 4.24 6.23 -23.39
C HIS A 199 3.78 6.34 -24.84
N HIS A 200 2.50 6.06 -25.12
CA HIS A 200 1.94 6.03 -26.49
C HIS A 200 2.86 5.32 -27.48
N GLU A 201 3.25 4.08 -27.15
CA GLU A 201 4.14 3.20 -27.94
C GLU A 201 5.58 3.69 -28.10
N GLN A 202 5.93 4.86 -27.57
CA GLN A 202 7.30 5.37 -27.61
C GLN A 202 8.05 5.02 -26.32
N PRO A 203 9.22 4.37 -26.41
CA PRO A 203 10.08 4.19 -25.24
C PRO A 203 10.50 5.54 -24.66
N VAL A 204 10.38 5.68 -23.34
CA VAL A 204 10.80 6.88 -22.60
C VAL A 204 12.19 6.69 -22.02
N ALA A 205 12.31 5.83 -21.02
CA ALA A 205 13.56 5.54 -20.33
C ALA A 205 13.46 4.24 -19.54
N THR A 206 14.60 3.66 -19.20
CA THR A 206 14.68 2.51 -18.27
C THR A 206 14.70 3.00 -16.84
N LEU A 207 13.77 2.49 -16.04
CA LEU A 207 13.76 2.68 -14.59
C LEU A 207 14.50 1.49 -13.94
N SER A 208 15.43 1.79 -13.02
CA SER A 208 16.17 0.80 -12.23
C SER A 208 16.21 1.27 -10.76
N TRP A 209 15.78 0.43 -9.83
CA TRP A 209 15.64 0.75 -8.40
C TRP A 209 15.84 -0.46 -7.49
N SER A 210 15.78 -0.24 -6.17
CA SER A 210 15.88 -1.31 -5.18
C SER A 210 14.55 -2.02 -4.89
N LEU A 211 13.40 -1.46 -5.30
CA LEU A 211 12.09 -2.05 -5.02
C LEU A 211 11.83 -3.32 -5.84
N THR A 212 10.93 -4.16 -5.33
CA THR A 212 10.52 -5.42 -5.99
C THR A 212 9.01 -5.49 -6.20
N GLY A 213 8.61 -6.38 -7.11
CA GLY A 213 7.23 -6.72 -7.37
C GLY A 213 6.56 -5.85 -8.44
N GLN A 214 5.78 -6.51 -9.29
CA GLN A 214 5.05 -5.82 -10.36
C GLN A 214 4.05 -4.79 -9.85
N HIS A 215 3.55 -4.93 -8.60
CA HIS A 215 2.71 -3.92 -7.97
C HIS A 215 3.43 -2.57 -7.85
N ASN A 216 4.73 -2.54 -7.52
CA ASN A 216 5.52 -1.31 -7.49
C ASN A 216 5.75 -0.74 -8.89
N VAL A 217 5.88 -1.58 -9.91
CA VAL A 217 5.94 -1.12 -11.31
C VAL A 217 4.63 -0.42 -11.72
N ARG A 218 3.46 -0.99 -11.36
CA ARG A 218 2.16 -0.33 -11.58
C ARG A 218 2.05 1.00 -10.85
N ASN A 219 2.46 1.04 -9.57
CA ASN A 219 2.49 2.27 -8.78
C ASN A 219 3.35 3.35 -9.44
N ALA A 220 4.53 2.98 -9.97
CA ALA A 220 5.41 3.90 -10.68
C ALA A 220 4.79 4.46 -11.95
N LEU A 221 4.18 3.62 -12.79
CA LEU A 221 3.51 4.08 -14.01
C LEU A 221 2.41 5.09 -13.70
N ALA A 222 1.58 4.81 -12.69
CA ALA A 222 0.53 5.72 -12.26
C ALA A 222 1.08 7.05 -11.75
N ALA A 223 2.15 7.02 -10.95
CA ALA A 223 2.82 8.23 -10.44
C ALA A 223 3.47 9.05 -11.58
N ILE A 224 4.13 8.40 -12.56
CA ILE A 224 4.71 9.06 -13.74
C ILE A 224 3.62 9.72 -14.58
N ALA A 225 2.51 9.02 -14.85
CA ALA A 225 1.39 9.56 -15.59
C ALA A 225 0.76 10.79 -14.91
N ALA A 226 0.59 10.72 -13.58
CA ALA A 226 0.08 11.84 -12.80
C ALA A 226 1.03 13.05 -12.78
N ALA A 227 2.33 12.82 -12.66
CA ALA A 227 3.34 13.86 -12.71
C ALA A 227 3.39 14.51 -14.10
N ARG A 228 3.22 13.72 -15.18
CA ARG A 228 3.12 14.24 -16.56
C ARG A 228 1.94 15.19 -16.74
N HIS A 229 0.80 14.92 -16.12
CA HIS A 229 -0.39 15.77 -16.17
C HIS A 229 -0.15 17.18 -15.62
N VAL A 230 0.78 17.34 -14.70
CA VAL A 230 1.15 18.65 -14.12
C VAL A 230 2.46 19.21 -14.69
N GLY A 231 2.95 18.66 -15.79
CA GLY A 231 4.04 19.24 -16.57
C GLY A 231 5.43 18.63 -16.33
N VAL A 232 5.59 17.62 -15.46
CA VAL A 232 6.87 16.91 -15.32
C VAL A 232 7.06 16.01 -16.55
N THR A 233 8.23 16.09 -17.20
CA THR A 233 8.52 15.21 -18.32
C THR A 233 8.73 13.76 -17.85
N PRO A 234 8.32 12.76 -18.66
CA PRO A 234 8.42 11.34 -18.23
C PRO A 234 9.83 10.89 -17.94
N ASP A 235 10.83 11.36 -18.66
CA ASP A 235 12.26 11.08 -18.44
C ASP A 235 12.74 11.63 -17.08
N HIS A 236 12.33 12.84 -16.69
CA HIS A 236 12.61 13.39 -15.37
C HIS A 236 11.93 12.57 -14.26
N ALA A 237 10.68 12.16 -14.46
CA ALA A 237 9.96 11.32 -13.51
C ALA A 237 10.66 9.96 -13.31
N VAL A 238 11.11 9.32 -14.40
CA VAL A 238 11.89 8.07 -14.35
C VAL A 238 13.22 8.28 -13.63
N ALA A 239 13.98 9.34 -13.97
CA ALA A 239 15.24 9.65 -13.31
C ALA A 239 15.08 9.93 -11.79
N ALA A 240 13.97 10.56 -11.39
CA ALA A 240 13.63 10.74 -9.99
C ALA A 240 13.38 9.39 -9.29
N LEU A 241 12.56 8.52 -9.89
CA LEU A 241 12.21 7.22 -9.29
C LEU A 241 13.40 6.25 -9.21
N CYS A 242 14.42 6.36 -10.06
CA CYS A 242 15.65 5.61 -9.91
C CYS A 242 16.40 5.89 -8.58
N ARG A 243 16.09 7.01 -7.91
CA ARG A 243 16.66 7.44 -6.62
C ARG A 243 15.65 7.35 -5.47
N PHE A 244 14.46 6.84 -5.69
CA PHE A 244 13.42 6.73 -4.67
C PHE A 244 13.80 5.68 -3.63
N SER A 245 13.85 6.08 -2.36
CA SER A 245 14.29 5.23 -1.25
C SER A 245 13.18 4.33 -0.67
N GLY A 246 11.92 4.51 -1.13
CA GLY A 246 10.78 3.72 -0.67
C GLY A 246 10.02 4.37 0.48
N VAL A 247 9.19 3.56 1.13
CA VAL A 247 8.34 3.94 2.27
C VAL A 247 8.67 3.00 3.43
N LYS A 248 8.71 3.52 4.65
CA LYS A 248 8.86 2.67 5.85
C LYS A 248 7.79 1.60 5.88
N ARG A 249 8.17 0.41 6.34
CA ARG A 249 7.27 -0.75 6.40
C ARG A 249 6.71 -1.21 5.04
N ARG A 250 7.46 -1.04 3.95
CA ARG A 250 7.15 -1.57 2.62
C ARG A 250 8.37 -2.32 2.11
N MET A 251 8.51 -3.60 2.49
CA MET A 251 9.72 -4.42 2.31
C MET A 251 10.97 -3.70 2.83
N GLU A 252 10.84 -3.02 3.96
CA GLU A 252 11.91 -2.31 4.62
C GLU A 252 12.93 -3.29 5.21
N LEU A 253 14.17 -3.23 4.76
CA LEU A 253 15.25 -4.04 5.33
C LEU A 253 15.61 -3.49 6.71
N LEU A 254 15.32 -4.25 7.76
CA LEU A 254 15.62 -3.90 9.15
C LEU A 254 17.02 -4.36 9.56
N ALA A 255 17.48 -5.51 9.06
CA ALA A 255 18.78 -6.08 9.41
C ALA A 255 19.26 -7.08 8.35
N ASP A 256 20.58 -7.20 8.18
CA ASP A 256 21.27 -8.29 7.51
C ASP A 256 22.33 -8.84 8.46
N ILE A 257 22.07 -10.01 9.03
CA ILE A 257 22.90 -10.62 10.07
C ILE A 257 23.38 -12.00 9.60
N ASP A 258 24.64 -12.11 9.22
CA ASP A 258 25.25 -13.33 8.68
C ASP A 258 24.43 -13.99 7.56
N GLY A 259 23.91 -13.18 6.63
CA GLY A 259 23.09 -13.63 5.51
C GLY A 259 21.62 -13.91 5.85
N VAL A 260 21.18 -13.62 7.08
CA VAL A 260 19.77 -13.59 7.46
C VAL A 260 19.24 -12.16 7.31
N ARG A 261 18.39 -11.92 6.30
CA ARG A 261 17.81 -10.61 6.02
C ARG A 261 16.40 -10.52 6.59
N VAL A 262 16.15 -9.52 7.43
CA VAL A 262 14.85 -9.28 8.07
C VAL A 262 14.20 -8.07 7.45
N TYR A 263 12.95 -8.23 6.99
CA TYR A 263 12.16 -7.17 6.37
C TYR A 263 10.88 -6.89 7.17
N ASP A 264 10.47 -5.62 7.23
CA ASP A 264 9.14 -5.20 7.70
C ASP A 264 8.26 -4.84 6.51
N ASP A 265 7.03 -5.38 6.47
CA ASP A 265 6.05 -5.09 5.46
C ASP A 265 4.64 -4.88 6.05
N PHE A 266 3.92 -3.92 5.51
CA PHE A 266 2.57 -3.59 5.95
C PHE A 266 1.49 -4.51 5.35
N ALA A 267 1.85 -5.45 4.48
CA ALA A 267 0.91 -6.38 3.85
C ALA A 267 0.12 -7.17 4.91
N HIS A 268 -1.19 -7.14 4.78
CA HIS A 268 -2.11 -7.82 5.69
C HIS A 268 -3.35 -8.36 4.96
N HIS A 269 -3.59 -7.97 3.71
CA HIS A 269 -4.61 -8.53 2.83
C HIS A 269 -4.00 -9.63 1.96
N PRO A 270 -4.72 -10.73 1.60
CA PRO A 270 -4.17 -11.84 0.82
C PRO A 270 -3.47 -11.40 -0.47
N THR A 271 -4.05 -10.49 -1.24
CA THR A 271 -3.44 -9.95 -2.47
C THR A 271 -2.12 -9.24 -2.18
N ALA A 272 -2.04 -8.43 -1.11
CA ALA A 272 -0.82 -7.73 -0.73
C ALA A 272 0.26 -8.72 -0.26
N ILE A 273 -0.10 -9.73 0.55
CA ILE A 273 0.81 -10.79 0.98
C ILE A 273 1.38 -11.52 -0.25
N ALA A 274 0.51 -11.98 -1.16
CA ALA A 274 0.92 -12.72 -2.36
C ALA A 274 1.86 -11.90 -3.25
N THR A 275 1.53 -10.64 -3.53
CA THR A 275 2.34 -9.78 -4.42
C THR A 275 3.69 -9.41 -3.81
N THR A 276 3.76 -9.21 -2.49
CA THR A 276 5.01 -8.95 -1.78
C THR A 276 5.92 -10.18 -1.81
N LEU A 277 5.40 -11.35 -1.45
CA LEU A 277 6.17 -12.60 -1.45
C LEU A 277 6.59 -13.03 -2.87
N GLU A 278 5.74 -12.82 -3.88
CA GLU A 278 6.08 -13.07 -5.28
C GLU A 278 7.24 -12.17 -5.73
N GLY A 279 7.22 -10.88 -5.40
CA GLY A 279 8.30 -9.95 -5.72
C GLY A 279 9.62 -10.35 -5.07
N LEU A 280 9.58 -10.75 -3.80
CA LEU A 280 10.76 -11.23 -3.09
C LEU A 280 11.27 -12.55 -3.70
N ARG A 281 10.40 -13.52 -3.96
CA ARG A 281 10.77 -14.82 -4.55
C ARG A 281 11.48 -14.65 -5.89
N ARG A 282 11.00 -13.76 -6.75
CA ARG A 282 11.65 -13.47 -8.03
C ARG A 282 13.02 -12.82 -7.87
N ARG A 283 13.25 -12.09 -6.78
CA ARG A 283 14.55 -11.48 -6.47
C ARG A 283 15.56 -12.48 -5.95
N VAL A 284 15.15 -13.37 -5.04
CA VAL A 284 16.05 -14.21 -4.26
C VAL A 284 16.20 -15.64 -4.83
N GLY A 285 15.40 -15.98 -5.86
CA GLY A 285 15.42 -17.31 -6.47
C GLY A 285 15.04 -18.39 -5.48
N ASP A 286 15.93 -19.36 -5.23
CA ASP A 286 15.67 -20.51 -4.36
C ASP A 286 16.10 -20.28 -2.89
N GLU A 287 16.59 -19.07 -2.53
CA GLU A 287 16.92 -18.76 -1.15
C GLU A 287 15.67 -18.85 -0.26
N PRO A 288 15.74 -19.46 0.94
CA PRO A 288 14.59 -19.66 1.80
C PRO A 288 13.91 -18.35 2.23
N ILE A 289 12.58 -18.32 2.14
CA ILE A 289 11.72 -17.23 2.62
C ILE A 289 10.88 -17.74 3.78
N LEU A 290 11.02 -17.08 4.93
CA LEU A 290 10.23 -17.29 6.14
C LEU A 290 9.27 -16.11 6.29
N ALA A 291 7.95 -16.33 6.27
CA ALA A 291 6.95 -15.29 6.43
C ALA A 291 6.32 -15.36 7.84
N LEU A 292 6.38 -14.25 8.59
CA LEU A 292 5.66 -14.06 9.85
C LEU A 292 4.48 -13.14 9.58
N ILE A 293 3.26 -13.63 9.72
CA ILE A 293 2.05 -12.91 9.30
C ILE A 293 1.09 -12.74 10.47
N GLU A 294 0.73 -11.49 10.75
CA GLU A 294 -0.30 -11.14 11.74
C GLU A 294 -1.63 -10.79 11.07
N PRO A 295 -2.65 -11.65 11.07
CA PRO A 295 -3.99 -11.33 10.60
C PRO A 295 -4.71 -10.42 11.60
N ARG A 296 -4.49 -9.10 11.49
CA ARG A 296 -4.88 -8.13 12.52
C ARG A 296 -6.03 -7.21 12.15
N SER A 297 -6.21 -6.85 10.87
CA SER A 297 -7.29 -5.94 10.46
C SER A 297 -8.67 -6.50 10.84
N ASN A 298 -9.67 -5.65 10.95
CA ASN A 298 -11.03 -6.10 11.28
C ASN A 298 -11.54 -7.14 10.30
N THR A 299 -11.34 -6.92 9.00
CA THR A 299 -11.68 -7.87 7.93
C THR A 299 -10.98 -9.21 8.13
N MET A 300 -9.68 -9.19 8.47
CA MET A 300 -8.91 -10.42 8.71
C MET A 300 -9.37 -11.15 9.97
N LYS A 301 -9.60 -10.44 11.08
CA LYS A 301 -10.10 -11.05 12.33
C LYS A 301 -11.44 -11.74 12.16
N GLN A 302 -12.32 -11.21 11.31
CA GLN A 302 -13.60 -11.81 10.98
C GLN A 302 -13.49 -13.05 10.08
N GLY A 303 -12.29 -13.35 9.55
CA GLY A 303 -12.05 -14.49 8.67
C GLY A 303 -12.69 -14.35 7.28
N VAL A 304 -12.99 -13.13 6.83
CA VAL A 304 -13.61 -12.86 5.52
C VAL A 304 -12.79 -13.44 4.36
N HIS A 305 -11.48 -13.41 4.47
CA HIS A 305 -10.55 -13.91 3.45
C HIS A 305 -9.91 -15.25 3.79
N ARG A 306 -10.44 -16.01 4.76
CA ARG A 306 -9.86 -17.28 5.23
C ARG A 306 -9.55 -18.27 4.11
N ASP A 307 -10.45 -18.36 3.11
CA ASP A 307 -10.31 -19.32 2.01
C ASP A 307 -9.15 -19.01 1.06
N ARG A 308 -8.67 -17.75 1.02
CA ARG A 308 -7.54 -17.29 0.21
C ARG A 308 -6.25 -17.13 1.01
N LEU A 309 -6.32 -17.18 2.35
CA LEU A 309 -5.23 -16.77 3.22
C LEU A 309 -4.00 -17.66 3.08
N LEU A 310 -4.13 -18.97 3.16
CA LEU A 310 -2.99 -19.89 3.05
C LEU A 310 -2.35 -19.82 1.66
N ALA A 311 -3.17 -19.75 0.60
CA ALA A 311 -2.70 -19.63 -0.77
C ALA A 311 -1.91 -18.34 -1.00
N SER A 312 -2.25 -17.26 -0.31
CA SER A 312 -1.52 -15.98 -0.43
C SER A 312 -0.06 -16.06 0.00
N ALA A 313 0.29 -17.02 0.85
CA ALA A 313 1.65 -17.20 1.36
C ALA A 313 2.43 -18.34 0.67
N GLU A 314 1.94 -18.88 -0.46
CA GLU A 314 2.55 -20.04 -1.13
C GLU A 314 3.97 -19.80 -1.65
N ARG A 315 4.39 -18.55 -1.83
CA ARG A 315 5.76 -18.19 -2.26
C ARG A 315 6.79 -18.17 -1.12
N ALA A 316 6.34 -18.26 0.13
CA ALA A 316 7.24 -18.48 1.27
C ALA A 316 7.48 -19.99 1.48
N ASP A 317 8.67 -20.38 1.88
CA ASP A 317 8.99 -21.78 2.19
C ASP A 317 8.39 -22.20 3.52
N ARG A 318 8.30 -21.26 4.47
CA ARG A 318 7.72 -21.45 5.80
C ARG A 318 6.91 -20.25 6.22
N VAL A 319 5.77 -20.50 6.85
CA VAL A 319 4.81 -19.46 7.24
C VAL A 319 4.44 -19.62 8.72
N PHE A 320 4.65 -18.57 9.49
CA PHE A 320 4.33 -18.49 10.91
C PHE A 320 3.17 -17.50 11.09
N TRP A 321 2.00 -18.05 11.40
CA TRP A 321 0.78 -17.27 11.61
C TRP A 321 0.70 -16.85 13.08
N ALA A 322 0.58 -15.54 13.33
CA ALA A 322 0.39 -15.02 14.67
C ALA A 322 -1.09 -15.07 15.07
N ASN A 323 -1.41 -15.92 16.04
CA ASN A 323 -2.74 -15.97 16.64
C ASN A 323 -2.73 -15.36 18.05
N LEU A 324 -2.33 -14.08 18.15
CA LEU A 324 -2.21 -13.36 19.43
C LEU A 324 -3.57 -13.00 20.06
N ASN A 325 -4.66 -13.11 19.30
CA ASN A 325 -6.00 -12.72 19.71
C ASN A 325 -6.97 -13.91 19.87
N GLY A 326 -6.50 -15.16 19.76
CA GLY A 326 -7.31 -16.36 19.93
C GLY A 326 -8.38 -16.55 18.85
N MET A 327 -8.01 -16.48 17.57
CA MET A 327 -8.91 -16.72 16.44
C MET A 327 -9.04 -18.22 16.17
N ASP A 328 -10.12 -18.86 16.62
CA ASP A 328 -10.35 -20.31 16.46
C ASP A 328 -10.39 -20.74 14.99
N TRP A 329 -10.90 -19.88 14.09
CA TRP A 329 -10.92 -20.14 12.66
C TRP A 329 -9.51 -20.27 12.07
N LEU A 330 -8.53 -19.50 12.57
CA LEU A 330 -7.16 -19.56 12.09
C LEU A 330 -6.47 -20.87 12.54
N ASP A 331 -6.70 -21.27 13.78
CA ASP A 331 -6.21 -22.56 14.30
C ASP A 331 -6.77 -23.74 13.48
N THR A 332 -8.07 -23.71 13.18
CA THR A 332 -8.74 -24.72 12.35
C THR A 332 -8.19 -24.72 10.92
N LEU A 333 -8.00 -23.55 10.33
CA LEU A 333 -7.50 -23.40 8.97
C LEU A 333 -6.08 -23.97 8.82
N VAL A 334 -5.18 -23.62 9.73
CA VAL A 334 -3.78 -24.08 9.71
C VAL A 334 -3.67 -25.57 10.03
N ALA A 335 -4.44 -26.07 10.99
CA ALA A 335 -4.51 -27.51 11.26
C ALA A 335 -5.01 -28.31 10.06
N GLY A 336 -5.99 -27.78 9.31
CA GLY A 336 -6.53 -28.39 8.10
C GLY A 336 -5.57 -28.40 6.91
N ALA A 337 -4.53 -27.54 6.91
CA ALA A 337 -3.51 -27.51 5.85
C ALA A 337 -2.58 -28.74 5.87
N GLY A 338 -2.73 -29.59 6.87
CA GLY A 338 -2.01 -30.86 7.01
C GLY A 338 -0.57 -30.71 7.49
N ALA A 339 0.03 -31.87 7.84
CA ALA A 339 1.39 -31.94 8.39
C ALA A 339 2.48 -31.75 7.30
N ASN A 340 2.29 -30.87 6.33
CA ASN A 340 3.29 -30.61 5.28
C ASN A 340 4.52 -29.83 5.78
N GLY A 341 4.55 -29.49 7.07
CA GLY A 341 5.69 -28.81 7.69
C GLY A 341 5.95 -27.40 7.13
N ARG A 342 4.91 -26.70 6.61
CA ARG A 342 5.04 -25.38 6.01
C ARG A 342 4.38 -24.27 6.82
N HIS A 343 3.30 -24.58 7.54
CA HIS A 343 2.49 -23.62 8.29
C HIS A 343 2.52 -23.92 9.78
N TRP A 344 2.79 -22.92 10.61
CA TRP A 344 2.79 -22.99 12.07
C TRP A 344 1.95 -21.86 12.65
N ILE A 345 1.47 -22.05 13.87
CA ILE A 345 0.82 -21.01 14.65
C ILE A 345 1.67 -20.70 15.87
N GLY A 346 1.89 -19.41 16.13
CA GLY A 346 2.43 -18.91 17.40
C GLY A 346 1.40 -18.04 18.11
N ARG A 347 1.24 -18.27 19.42
CA ARG A 347 0.27 -17.56 20.25
C ARG A 347 0.91 -16.45 21.10
N SER A 348 2.22 -16.34 21.05
CA SER A 348 3.01 -15.26 21.66
C SER A 348 4.18 -14.86 20.76
N VAL A 349 4.76 -13.70 21.02
CA VAL A 349 5.96 -13.24 20.31
C VAL A 349 7.13 -14.20 20.56
N ASP A 350 7.30 -14.67 21.81
CA ASP A 350 8.38 -15.59 22.17
C ASP A 350 8.24 -16.94 21.44
N GLU A 351 7.00 -17.45 21.30
CA GLU A 351 6.73 -18.68 20.56
C GLU A 351 7.06 -18.50 19.07
N LEU A 352 6.66 -17.37 18.46
CA LEU A 352 6.97 -17.07 17.05
C LEU A 352 8.48 -16.95 16.83
N ILE A 353 9.21 -16.27 17.70
CA ILE A 353 10.67 -16.16 17.61
C ILE A 353 11.32 -17.54 17.77
N GLY A 354 10.81 -18.38 18.67
CA GLY A 354 11.25 -19.77 18.83
C GLY A 354 11.06 -20.58 17.55
N LEU A 355 9.87 -20.50 16.95
CA LEU A 355 9.55 -21.19 15.69
C LEU A 355 10.46 -20.73 14.55
N VAL A 356 10.69 -19.42 14.39
CA VAL A 356 11.64 -18.90 13.40
C VAL A 356 13.03 -19.45 13.64
N ARG A 357 13.51 -19.39 14.89
CA ARG A 357 14.82 -19.87 15.29
C ARG A 357 15.05 -21.34 14.92
N ASP A 358 14.05 -22.20 15.20
CA ASP A 358 14.16 -23.65 15.01
C ASP A 358 14.05 -24.05 13.53
N ASN A 359 13.61 -23.10 12.67
CA ASN A 359 13.46 -23.27 11.24
C ASN A 359 14.43 -22.42 10.40
N LEU A 360 15.37 -21.74 11.05
CA LEU A 360 16.32 -20.86 10.40
C LEU A 360 17.35 -21.64 9.59
N SER A 361 17.59 -21.23 8.35
CA SER A 361 18.73 -21.64 7.53
C SER A 361 19.53 -20.40 7.11
N ARG A 362 20.72 -20.59 6.54
CA ARG A 362 21.55 -19.48 6.04
C ARG A 362 22.07 -19.81 4.64
N PRO A 363 21.92 -18.90 3.65
CA PRO A 363 21.21 -17.61 3.73
C PRO A 363 19.68 -17.81 3.87
N CYS A 364 18.96 -16.78 4.33
CA CYS A 364 17.50 -16.75 4.28
C CYS A 364 16.92 -15.33 4.41
N HIS A 365 15.63 -15.20 4.06
CA HIS A 365 14.87 -13.96 4.11
C HIS A 365 13.68 -14.12 5.05
N ILE A 366 13.57 -13.24 6.06
CA ILE A 366 12.46 -13.23 7.01
C ILE A 366 11.61 -12.00 6.71
N VAL A 367 10.33 -12.19 6.37
CA VAL A 367 9.39 -11.10 6.10
C VAL A 367 8.37 -11.05 7.22
N ILE A 368 8.34 -9.94 7.96
CA ILE A 368 7.37 -9.68 9.02
C ILE A 368 6.24 -8.84 8.43
N MET A 369 5.02 -9.38 8.42
CA MET A 369 3.85 -8.77 7.76
C MET A 369 2.76 -8.43 8.76
N SER A 370 2.48 -7.13 8.95
CA SER A 370 1.41 -6.64 9.83
C SER A 370 1.04 -5.20 9.54
N ASN A 371 -0.24 -4.85 9.66
CA ASN A 371 -0.70 -3.45 9.64
C ASN A 371 -0.62 -2.76 11.01
N GLY A 372 -0.01 -3.40 12.00
CA GLY A 372 0.19 -2.86 13.36
C GLY A 372 1.63 -2.99 13.84
N GLY A 373 1.83 -2.76 15.13
CA GLY A 373 3.15 -2.86 15.75
C GLY A 373 3.62 -4.29 16.04
N PHE A 374 2.80 -5.31 15.80
CA PHE A 374 3.07 -6.73 16.00
C PHE A 374 3.75 -7.04 17.35
N ALA A 375 3.24 -6.41 18.41
CA ALA A 375 3.76 -6.51 19.78
C ALA A 375 5.30 -6.32 19.90
N GLY A 376 5.92 -5.57 18.97
CA GLY A 376 7.35 -5.28 18.98
C GLY A 376 8.25 -6.44 18.52
N ILE A 377 7.71 -7.43 17.80
CA ILE A 377 8.47 -8.61 17.34
C ILE A 377 9.69 -8.24 16.50
N HIS A 378 9.64 -7.12 15.74
CA HIS A 378 10.72 -6.66 14.88
C HIS A 378 12.04 -6.51 15.66
N GLY A 379 12.04 -5.69 16.73
CA GLY A 379 13.22 -5.47 17.56
C GLY A 379 13.66 -6.72 18.32
N GLN A 380 12.71 -7.49 18.81
CA GLN A 380 12.99 -8.70 19.57
C GLN A 380 13.64 -9.78 18.69
N LEU A 381 13.15 -9.99 17.48
CA LEU A 381 13.73 -10.94 16.53
C LEU A 381 15.15 -10.52 16.08
N VAL A 382 15.33 -9.24 15.74
CA VAL A 382 16.65 -8.71 15.35
C VAL A 382 17.65 -8.88 16.51
N ALA A 383 17.28 -8.52 17.75
CA ALA A 383 18.12 -8.69 18.91
C ALA A 383 18.47 -10.18 19.20
N GLU A 384 17.52 -11.11 18.96
CA GLU A 384 17.79 -12.54 19.09
C GLU A 384 18.80 -13.04 18.05
N LEU A 385 18.68 -12.58 16.79
CA LEU A 385 19.61 -12.93 15.71
C LEU A 385 21.01 -12.38 15.99
N GLN A 386 21.12 -11.13 16.46
CA GLN A 386 22.39 -10.49 16.84
C GLN A 386 23.10 -11.26 17.97
N ARG A 387 22.36 -11.60 19.04
CA ARG A 387 22.93 -12.42 20.15
C ARG A 387 23.50 -13.76 19.66
N ARG A 388 22.85 -14.40 18.71
CA ARG A 388 23.30 -15.70 18.14
C ARG A 388 24.51 -15.57 17.24
N SER A 389 24.70 -14.42 16.60
CA SER A 389 25.88 -14.12 15.78
C SER A 389 27.07 -13.60 16.61
N GLY A 390 26.90 -13.46 17.93
CA GLY A 390 27.93 -12.89 18.81
C GLY A 390 28.06 -11.36 18.69
N GLN A 391 27.06 -10.69 18.12
CA GLN A 391 26.99 -9.23 18.02
C GLN A 391 26.23 -8.66 19.23
N GLU A 392 26.65 -7.50 19.74
CA GLU A 392 25.87 -6.80 20.76
C GLU A 392 24.54 -6.29 20.14
N PRO A 393 23.39 -6.48 20.83
CA PRO A 393 22.13 -5.96 20.36
C PRO A 393 22.16 -4.44 20.28
N GLY A 394 22.11 -3.89 19.05
CA GLY A 394 21.95 -2.47 18.80
C GLY A 394 20.47 -2.08 18.70
N PRO A 395 20.11 -0.80 18.96
CA PRO A 395 18.78 -0.31 18.68
C PRO A 395 18.50 -0.44 17.16
N LEU A 396 17.25 -0.82 16.80
CA LEU A 396 16.78 -0.59 15.43
C LEU A 396 16.80 0.93 15.19
N GLU A 397 17.41 1.36 14.11
CA GLU A 397 17.29 2.77 13.70
C GLU A 397 15.80 3.12 13.51
N PRO A 398 15.33 4.26 14.08
CA PRO A 398 13.91 4.63 14.08
C PRO A 398 13.36 4.96 12.69
#